data_f3f87b5b835dab90ffdf8048f0759c37
#
_entry.id   f3f87b5b835dab90ffdf8048f0759c37
#
_cell.length_a   1.000
_cell.length_b   1.000
_cell.length_c   1.000
_cell.angle_alpha   90.00
_cell.angle_beta   90.00
_cell.angle_gamma   90.00
#
_symmetry.space_group_name_H-M   'P 1'
#
loop_
_entity.id
_entity.type
_entity.pdbx_description
1 polymer ?
#
loop_
_entity_poly.entity_id
_entity_poly.type
_entity_poly.pdbx_seq_one_letter_code
_entity_poly.pdbx_strand_id
1 'polypeptide(L)'
;LKVQWEDLRYRTYTPDFQLDNGIICEAKGLFDNEDRRRHLAIQKQHPELDIRFVFSNAQAKLYKGAKSRYCNWCEKHNFKWSHRVIPLDWLLEKGRCTKATVIKLKTERKDI
;
A
#
# COMPACT_ATOMS: atom_id res chain seq x y z
N LEU A 1 2.82 -9.09 8.84
CA LEU A 1 1.95 -9.51 7.74
C LEU A 1 2.75 -9.64 6.45
N LYS A 2 2.67 -10.79 5.83
CA LYS A 2 3.26 -11.04 4.52
C LYS A 2 2.20 -11.54 3.58
N VAL A 3 2.18 -11.04 2.35
CA VAL A 3 1.21 -11.43 1.34
C VAL A 3 1.98 -11.85 0.10
N GLN A 4 1.70 -13.05 -0.39
CA GLN A 4 2.32 -13.54 -1.62
C GLN A 4 1.66 -12.87 -2.83
N TRP A 5 2.47 -12.47 -3.80
CA TRP A 5 1.99 -11.88 -5.05
C TRP A 5 2.78 -12.41 -6.22
N GLU A 6 2.16 -12.39 -7.39
CA GLU A 6 2.70 -12.99 -8.60
C GLU A 6 3.09 -11.92 -9.62
N ASP A 7 4.27 -12.10 -10.19
CA ASP A 7 4.79 -11.34 -11.32
C ASP A 7 5.22 -12.40 -12.35
N LEU A 8 6.44 -12.43 -12.79
CA LEU A 8 6.98 -13.55 -13.57
C LEU A 8 7.32 -14.73 -12.66
N ARG A 9 7.36 -14.48 -11.36
CA ARG A 9 7.62 -15.47 -10.31
C ARG A 9 6.91 -15.03 -9.05
N TYR A 10 6.68 -15.95 -8.14
CA TYR A 10 6.06 -15.62 -6.86
C TYR A 10 6.99 -14.76 -6.02
N ARG A 11 6.42 -13.74 -5.42
CA ARG A 11 7.12 -12.84 -4.51
C ARG A 11 6.32 -12.66 -3.24
N THR A 12 6.99 -12.25 -2.17
CA THR A 12 6.35 -11.96 -0.90
C THR A 12 6.28 -10.46 -0.71
N TYR A 13 5.09 -9.96 -0.38
CA TYR A 13 4.87 -8.57 -0.03
C TYR A 13 4.79 -8.45 1.48
N THR A 14 5.64 -7.59 2.05
CA THR A 14 5.63 -7.30 3.48
C THR A 14 5.34 -5.82 3.66
N PRO A 15 4.13 -5.47 4.13
CA PRO A 15 3.77 -4.07 4.39
C PRO A 15 4.68 -3.45 5.45
N ASP A 16 4.90 -2.13 5.36
CA ASP A 16 5.67 -1.41 6.36
C ASP A 16 4.99 -1.49 7.73
N PHE A 17 3.70 -1.18 7.79
CA PHE A 17 2.92 -1.38 9.00
C PHE A 17 1.43 -1.42 8.70
N GLN A 18 0.68 -1.98 9.64
CA GLN A 18 -0.75 -2.16 9.54
C GLN A 18 -1.43 -1.54 10.76
N LEU A 19 -2.46 -0.73 10.50
CA LEU A 19 -3.25 -0.13 11.57
C LEU A 19 -4.20 -1.16 12.18
N ASP A 20 -4.68 -0.90 13.38
CA ASP A 20 -5.60 -1.80 14.08
C ASP A 20 -6.90 -2.06 13.30
N ASN A 21 -7.32 -1.12 12.48
CA ASN A 21 -8.51 -1.25 11.64
C ASN A 21 -8.25 -1.98 10.31
N GLY A 22 -7.05 -2.51 10.12
CA GLY A 22 -6.68 -3.28 8.93
C GLY A 22 -6.11 -2.47 7.79
N ILE A 23 -6.08 -1.16 7.88
CA ILE A 23 -5.47 -0.31 6.85
C ILE A 23 -3.97 -0.56 6.82
N ILE A 24 -3.44 -0.80 5.62
CA ILE A 24 -2.00 -0.99 5.40
C ILE A 24 -1.40 0.32 4.96
N CYS A 25 -0.36 0.77 5.67
CA CYS A 25 0.34 2.01 5.35
C CYS A 25 1.73 1.71 4.81
N GLU A 26 2.04 2.29 3.66
CA GLU A 26 3.34 2.20 3.01
C GLU A 26 4.04 3.54 3.08
N ALA A 27 5.16 3.61 3.77
CA ALA A 27 5.96 4.82 3.85
C ALA A 27 6.94 4.84 2.67
N LYS A 28 6.90 5.88 1.86
CA LYS A 28 7.73 6.01 0.66
C LYS A 28 8.48 7.33 0.62
N GLY A 29 9.81 7.25 0.59
CA GLY A 29 10.65 8.37 0.20
C GLY A 29 10.76 8.41 -1.32
N LEU A 30 11.27 7.33 -1.91
CA LEU A 30 11.34 7.14 -3.35
C LEU A 30 10.21 6.19 -3.78
N PHE A 31 9.49 6.57 -4.81
CA PHE A 31 8.40 5.78 -5.36
C PHE A 31 8.64 5.57 -6.85
N ASP A 32 9.58 4.70 -7.17
CA ASP A 32 10.05 4.49 -8.53
C ASP A 32 9.10 3.60 -9.35
N ASN A 33 9.46 3.39 -10.60
CA ASN A 33 8.65 2.60 -11.53
C ASN A 33 8.44 1.16 -11.07
N GLU A 34 9.45 0.55 -10.46
CA GLU A 34 9.32 -0.81 -9.93
C GLU A 34 8.35 -0.88 -8.77
N ASP A 35 8.43 0.08 -7.85
CA ASP A 35 7.47 0.18 -6.74
C ASP A 35 6.04 0.32 -7.25
N ARG A 36 5.85 1.20 -8.22
CA ARG A 36 4.53 1.46 -8.78
C ARG A 36 3.96 0.21 -9.46
N ARG A 37 4.77 -0.46 -10.25
CA ARG A 37 4.36 -1.69 -10.94
C ARG A 37 4.03 -2.80 -9.93
N ARG A 38 4.85 -2.93 -8.91
CA ARG A 38 4.64 -3.92 -7.84
C ARG A 38 3.31 -3.71 -7.14
N HIS A 39 3.00 -2.48 -6.76
CA HIS A 39 1.76 -2.18 -6.05
C HIS A 39 0.52 -2.34 -6.93
N LEU A 40 0.64 -2.09 -8.23
CA LEU A 40 -0.46 -2.39 -9.15
C LEU A 40 -0.71 -3.90 -9.24
N ALA A 41 0.33 -4.70 -9.27
CA ALA A 41 0.21 -6.16 -9.28
C ALA A 41 -0.43 -6.67 -7.99
N ILE A 42 0.01 -6.16 -6.84
CA ILE A 42 -0.54 -6.52 -5.54
C ILE A 42 -2.02 -6.14 -5.46
N GLN A 43 -2.38 -4.93 -5.89
CA GLN A 43 -3.76 -4.47 -5.90
C GLN A 43 -4.65 -5.39 -6.75
N LYS A 44 -4.15 -5.80 -7.92
CA LYS A 44 -4.89 -6.67 -8.82
C LYS A 44 -5.10 -8.06 -8.22
N GLN A 45 -4.09 -8.60 -7.56
CA GLN A 45 -4.12 -9.95 -6.99
C GLN A 45 -4.80 -10.00 -5.62
N HIS A 46 -4.76 -8.91 -4.87
CA HIS A 46 -5.30 -8.81 -3.53
C HIS A 46 -6.15 -7.56 -3.36
N PRO A 47 -7.28 -7.46 -4.09
CA PRO A 47 -8.12 -6.25 -4.05
C PRO A 47 -8.78 -6.01 -2.68
N GLU A 48 -8.79 -7.02 -1.81
CA GLU A 48 -9.31 -6.90 -0.44
C GLU A 48 -8.41 -6.08 0.48
N LEU A 49 -7.14 -5.88 0.11
CA LEU A 49 -6.21 -5.11 0.92
C LEU A 49 -6.43 -3.61 0.72
N ASP A 50 -6.49 -2.88 1.82
CA ASP A 50 -6.60 -1.42 1.80
C ASP A 50 -5.20 -0.84 2.02
N ILE A 51 -4.47 -0.66 0.92
CA ILE A 51 -3.11 -0.16 0.93
C ILE A 51 -3.14 1.34 0.65
N ARG A 52 -2.51 2.11 1.53
CA ARG A 52 -2.41 3.57 1.43
C ARG A 52 -0.96 4.00 1.56
N PHE A 53 -0.60 5.07 0.89
CA PHE A 53 0.78 5.56 0.86
C PHE A 53 0.95 6.80 1.72
N VAL A 54 2.06 6.84 2.45
CA VAL A 54 2.50 8.03 3.18
C VAL A 54 3.84 8.44 2.57
N PHE A 55 3.84 9.52 1.81
CA PHE A 55 5.03 9.97 1.10
C PHE A 55 5.80 11.02 1.89
N SER A 56 7.12 10.93 1.86
CA SER A 56 7.97 12.02 2.36
C SER A 56 7.72 13.30 1.57
N ASN A 57 7.44 13.16 0.26
CA ASN A 57 7.06 14.26 -0.61
C ASN A 57 6.06 13.77 -1.66
N ALA A 58 4.77 13.93 -1.35
CA ALA A 58 3.69 13.52 -2.26
C ALA A 58 3.68 14.32 -3.56
N GLN A 59 4.32 15.50 -3.59
CA GLN A 59 4.40 16.36 -4.77
C GLN A 59 5.59 16.03 -5.66
N ALA A 60 6.39 15.03 -5.33
CA ALA A 60 7.51 14.62 -6.18
C ALA A 60 6.98 14.10 -7.51
N LYS A 61 7.68 14.41 -8.59
CA LYS A 61 7.34 13.95 -9.93
C LYS A 61 7.65 12.47 -10.07
N LEU A 62 6.87 11.76 -10.89
CA LEU A 62 7.06 10.34 -11.12
C LEU A 62 8.45 10.02 -11.71
N TYR A 63 8.93 10.93 -12.56
CA TYR A 63 10.26 10.85 -13.17
C TYR A 63 10.66 12.25 -13.62
N LYS A 64 11.91 12.43 -13.99
CA LYS A 64 12.42 13.72 -14.45
C LYS A 64 11.64 14.16 -15.69
N GLY A 65 11.04 15.36 -15.64
CA GLY A 65 10.25 15.91 -16.73
C GLY A 65 8.79 15.46 -16.76
N ALA A 66 8.37 14.58 -15.85
CA ALA A 66 6.97 14.16 -15.79
C ALA A 66 6.06 15.30 -15.37
N LYS A 67 4.83 15.30 -15.89
CA LYS A 67 3.77 16.19 -15.45
C LYS A 67 3.08 15.66 -14.21
N SER A 68 2.97 14.34 -14.09
CA SER A 68 2.31 13.68 -12.97
C SER A 68 3.24 13.53 -11.78
N ARG A 69 2.66 13.60 -10.59
CA ARG A 69 3.33 13.49 -9.31
C ARG A 69 2.93 12.20 -8.62
N TYR A 70 3.58 11.83 -7.52
CA TYR A 70 3.25 10.64 -6.75
C TYR A 70 1.77 10.62 -6.35
N CYS A 71 1.25 11.73 -5.85
CA CYS A 71 -0.16 11.82 -5.47
C CYS A 71 -1.11 11.65 -6.66
N ASN A 72 -0.75 12.16 -7.83
CA ASN A 72 -1.58 12.00 -9.04
C ASN A 72 -1.67 10.53 -9.44
N TRP A 73 -0.55 9.81 -9.35
CA TRP A 73 -0.52 8.38 -9.66
C TRP A 73 -1.46 7.60 -8.71
N CYS A 74 -1.41 7.92 -7.42
CA CYS A 74 -2.29 7.29 -6.44
C CYS A 74 -3.75 7.53 -6.76
N GLU A 75 -4.12 8.75 -7.08
CA GLU A 75 -5.49 9.11 -7.43
C GLU A 75 -5.96 8.37 -8.68
N LYS A 76 -5.10 8.28 -9.69
CA LYS A 76 -5.40 7.56 -10.94
C LYS A 76 -5.66 6.08 -10.70
N HIS A 77 -4.94 5.46 -9.76
CA HIS A 77 -5.01 4.03 -9.50
C HIS A 77 -5.80 3.68 -8.23
N ASN A 78 -6.54 4.63 -7.69
CA ASN A 78 -7.43 4.42 -6.54
C ASN A 78 -6.71 4.03 -5.26
N PHE A 79 -5.53 4.57 -5.05
CA PHE A 79 -4.83 4.49 -3.77
C PHE A 79 -5.01 5.79 -3.00
N LYS A 80 -5.31 5.69 -1.73
CA LYS A 80 -5.29 6.87 -0.85
C LYS A 80 -3.86 7.19 -0.48
N TRP A 81 -3.58 8.44 -0.23
CA TRP A 81 -2.23 8.91 0.07
C TRP A 81 -2.25 10.02 1.10
N SER A 82 -1.11 10.24 1.73
CA SER A 82 -0.88 11.33 2.68
C SER A 82 0.53 11.85 2.51
N HIS A 83 0.73 13.07 2.98
CA HIS A 83 2.02 13.75 2.94
C HIS A 83 2.64 13.75 4.34
N ARG A 84 3.75 13.04 4.49
CA ARG A 84 4.62 12.98 5.67
C ARG A 84 4.08 12.25 6.90
N VAL A 85 2.78 12.28 7.17
CA VAL A 85 2.21 11.71 8.38
C VAL A 85 1.00 10.86 8.07
N ILE A 86 0.68 9.90 8.96
CA ILE A 86 -0.56 9.16 8.87
C ILE A 86 -1.66 10.07 9.42
N PRO A 87 -2.70 10.40 8.60
CA PRO A 87 -3.80 11.23 9.09
C PRO A 87 -4.53 10.55 10.23
N LEU A 88 -4.94 11.35 11.22
CA LEU A 88 -5.73 10.85 12.33
C LEU A 88 -7.02 10.17 11.84
N ASP A 89 -7.61 10.69 10.77
CA ASP A 89 -8.82 10.12 10.18
C ASP A 89 -8.64 8.65 9.80
N TRP A 90 -7.45 8.25 9.34
CA TRP A 90 -7.18 6.86 8.99
C TRP A 90 -7.17 5.96 10.24
N LEU A 91 -6.69 6.48 11.35
CA LEU A 91 -6.65 5.74 12.62
C LEU A 91 -8.05 5.53 13.19
N LEU A 92 -8.96 6.48 12.95
CA LEU A 92 -10.33 6.47 13.46
C LEU A 92 -11.30 5.80 12.50
N GLU A 93 -10.89 5.52 11.27
CA GLU A 93 -11.74 4.95 10.24
C GLU A 93 -12.06 3.48 10.56
N LYS A 94 -13.30 3.05 10.27
CA LYS A 94 -13.64 1.64 10.31
C LYS A 94 -13.00 0.96 9.11
N GLY A 95 -12.06 0.05 9.38
CA GLY A 95 -11.39 -0.68 8.34
C GLY A 95 -12.30 -1.73 7.70
N ARG A 96 -11.92 -2.17 6.51
CA ARG A 96 -12.58 -3.28 5.82
C ARG A 96 -12.28 -4.61 6.50
N CYS A 97 -11.12 -4.71 7.14
CA CYS A 97 -10.67 -5.92 7.81
C CYS A 97 -10.98 -5.83 9.28
N THR A 98 -11.72 -6.81 9.79
CA THR A 98 -11.93 -6.97 11.23
C THR A 98 -10.66 -7.53 11.86
N LYS A 99 -10.58 -7.51 13.19
CA LYS A 99 -9.46 -8.17 13.88
C LYS A 99 -9.34 -9.64 13.51
N ALA A 100 -10.47 -10.32 13.34
CA ALA A 100 -10.48 -11.72 12.93
C ALA A 100 -9.86 -11.90 11.55
N THR A 101 -10.17 -11.03 10.61
CA THR A 101 -9.59 -11.07 9.26
C THR A 101 -8.08 -10.81 9.32
N VAL A 102 -7.65 -9.85 10.13
CA VAL A 102 -6.23 -9.56 10.33
C VAL A 102 -5.50 -10.78 10.89
N ILE A 103 -6.07 -11.44 11.88
CA ILE A 103 -5.52 -12.65 12.47
C ILE A 103 -5.40 -13.76 11.41
N LYS A 104 -6.43 -13.92 10.59
CA LYS A 104 -6.43 -14.91 9.52
C LYS A 104 -5.30 -14.67 8.51
N LEU A 105 -5.10 -13.41 8.10
CA LEU A 105 -3.99 -13.07 7.21
C LEU A 105 -2.64 -13.37 7.85
N LYS A 106 -2.47 -13.09 9.13
CA LYS A 106 -1.24 -13.41 9.85
C LYS A 106 -0.99 -14.91 9.91
N THR A 107 -2.05 -15.71 10.04
CA THR A 107 -1.96 -17.15 10.04
C THR A 107 -1.53 -17.66 8.66
N GLU A 108 -2.11 -17.12 7.61
CA GLU A 108 -1.74 -17.47 6.23
C GLU A 108 -0.26 -17.16 5.97
N ARG A 109 0.25 -16.07 6.53
CA ARG A 109 1.65 -15.71 6.41
C ARG A 109 2.60 -16.82 6.87
N LYS A 110 2.21 -17.60 7.89
CA LYS A 110 3.04 -18.69 8.41
C LYS A 110 3.16 -19.84 7.42
N ASP A 111 2.25 -19.95 6.50
CA ASP A 111 2.22 -21.02 5.49
C ASP A 111 3.03 -20.63 4.25
N ILE A 112 3.46 -19.41 4.18
CA ILE A 112 4.28 -18.89 3.09
C ILE A 112 5.76 -18.98 3.45
#